data_e84309e7efc8ffa68acf054fe56e0ec9
#
_entry.id   e84309e7efc8ffa68acf054fe56e0ec9
#
_cell.length_a   1.000
_cell.length_b   1.000
_cell.length_c   1.000
_cell.angle_alpha   90.00
_cell.angle_beta   90.00
_cell.angle_gamma   90.00
#
_symmetry.space_group_name_H-M   'P 1'
#
loop_
_entity.id
_entity.type
_entity.pdbx_description
1 polymer ?
#
loop_
_entity_poly.entity_id
_entity_poly.type
_entity_poly.pdbx_seq_one_letter_code
_entity_poly.pdbx_strand_id
1 'polypeptide(L)'
;MNTTNPFATAIHHKTILPVILRITFSLFLWTLGFASMNLVEAQAKPQRVVRDYPVDRAKLEHLQRWVNEGHDTWCRDPKLVASAALNRVAPGFANSEFELASLPTERTTAHGVKSIYTFASLDGRTTYQVTVRRYRWLLPTAGAADQIVWAPVRIETIIRPVTD
;
A
#
# COMPACT_ATOMS: atom_id res chain seq x y z
N MET A 1 88.03 -20.12 -44.29
CA MET A 1 87.54 -19.05 -43.40
C MET A 1 86.11 -18.67 -43.88
N ASN A 2 85.11 -19.29 -43.29
CA ASN A 2 83.71 -18.83 -43.49
C ASN A 2 82.91 -19.35 -42.35
N THR A 3 82.55 -18.46 -41.51
CA THR A 3 81.65 -18.71 -40.37
C THR A 3 80.24 -18.45 -40.82
N THR A 4 79.42 -19.46 -40.87
CA THR A 4 77.98 -19.40 -41.11
C THR A 4 77.28 -19.46 -39.77
N ASN A 5 76.50 -18.42 -39.48
CA ASN A 5 75.67 -18.30 -38.28
C ASN A 5 74.25 -18.72 -38.67
N PRO A 6 73.61 -19.71 -38.02
CA PRO A 6 72.16 -19.94 -38.16
C PRO A 6 71.43 -19.42 -36.96
N PHE A 7 70.85 -18.23 -37.05
CA PHE A 7 69.81 -17.82 -36.12
C PHE A 7 68.48 -18.45 -36.54
N ALA A 8 68.12 -19.52 -35.86
CA ALA A 8 66.79 -20.09 -35.94
C ALA A 8 65.82 -19.24 -35.10
N THR A 9 64.87 -18.67 -35.80
CA THR A 9 63.81 -17.91 -35.20
C THR A 9 62.77 -18.87 -34.55
N ALA A 10 62.87 -19.07 -33.25
CA ALA A 10 61.84 -19.78 -32.45
C ALA A 10 60.63 -18.88 -32.24
N ILE A 11 59.60 -19.11 -33.03
CA ILE A 11 58.31 -18.41 -32.85
C ILE A 11 57.65 -18.98 -31.57
N HIS A 12 57.55 -18.15 -30.58
CA HIS A 12 56.85 -18.47 -29.30
C HIS A 12 55.34 -18.57 -29.50
N HIS A 13 54.84 -19.74 -29.90
CA HIS A 13 53.40 -20.07 -29.96
C HIS A 13 52.77 -20.37 -28.58
N LYS A 14 53.49 -20.20 -27.45
CA LYS A 14 53.01 -20.66 -26.13
C LYS A 14 52.20 -19.67 -25.34
N THR A 15 52.09 -18.41 -25.73
CA THR A 15 51.47 -17.35 -24.89
C THR A 15 50.07 -16.94 -25.30
N ILE A 16 49.60 -17.30 -26.50
CA ILE A 16 48.29 -16.82 -27.01
C ILE A 16 47.12 -17.66 -26.51
N LEU A 17 47.31 -18.99 -26.37
CA LEU A 17 46.23 -19.91 -25.96
C LEU A 17 45.67 -19.62 -24.56
N PRO A 18 46.48 -19.38 -23.50
CA PRO A 18 45.93 -19.10 -22.16
C PRO A 18 45.28 -17.73 -22.06
N VAL A 19 45.67 -16.76 -22.89
CA VAL A 19 45.02 -15.43 -22.88
C VAL A 19 43.65 -15.47 -23.54
N ILE A 20 43.48 -16.17 -24.64
CA ILE A 20 42.17 -16.34 -25.31
C ILE A 20 41.21 -17.12 -24.40
N LEU A 21 41.69 -18.17 -23.73
CA LEU A 21 40.86 -18.96 -22.80
C LEU A 21 40.40 -18.14 -21.59
N ARG A 22 41.26 -17.25 -21.10
CA ARG A 22 40.88 -16.36 -19.98
C ARG A 22 39.88 -15.30 -20.39
N ILE A 23 39.99 -14.75 -21.58
CA ILE A 23 39.04 -13.73 -22.09
C ILE A 23 37.67 -14.37 -22.36
N THR A 24 37.62 -15.56 -22.97
CA THR A 24 36.34 -16.25 -23.23
C THR A 24 35.64 -16.69 -21.93
N PHE A 25 36.41 -17.16 -20.92
CA PHE A 25 35.81 -17.52 -19.62
C PHE A 25 35.30 -16.32 -18.85
N SER A 26 36.01 -15.18 -18.91
CA SER A 26 35.56 -13.93 -18.27
C SER A 26 34.30 -13.37 -18.93
N LEU A 27 34.17 -13.43 -20.25
CA LEU A 27 32.97 -13.01 -20.98
C LEU A 27 31.77 -13.94 -20.68
N PHE A 28 32.02 -15.25 -20.53
CA PHE A 28 30.96 -16.21 -20.20
C PHE A 28 30.42 -16.01 -18.78
N LEU A 29 31.28 -15.71 -17.81
CA LEU A 29 30.86 -15.34 -16.46
C LEU A 29 30.08 -14.02 -16.41
N TRP A 30 30.42 -13.06 -17.26
CA TRP A 30 29.70 -11.80 -17.35
C TRP A 30 28.29 -11.97 -17.95
N THR A 31 28.13 -12.81 -18.96
CA THR A 31 26.82 -13.11 -19.55
C THR A 31 25.91 -13.90 -18.61
N LEU A 32 26.45 -14.82 -17.80
CA LEU A 32 25.70 -15.52 -16.77
C LEU A 32 25.30 -14.60 -15.59
N GLY A 33 26.15 -13.63 -15.24
CA GLY A 33 25.84 -12.63 -14.22
C GLY A 33 24.71 -11.67 -14.63
N PHE A 34 24.64 -11.29 -15.92
CA PHE A 34 23.56 -10.43 -16.43
C PHE A 34 22.22 -11.16 -16.60
N ALA A 35 22.23 -12.47 -16.90
CA ALA A 35 21.01 -13.25 -17.00
C ALA A 35 20.33 -13.45 -15.60
N SER A 36 21.12 -13.44 -14.53
CA SER A 36 20.59 -13.57 -13.17
C SER A 36 19.99 -12.27 -12.62
N MET A 37 20.35 -11.12 -13.18
CA MET A 37 19.83 -9.81 -12.72
C MET A 37 18.47 -9.43 -13.31
N ASN A 38 17.98 -10.14 -14.31
CA ASN A 38 16.69 -9.85 -14.96
C ASN A 38 15.51 -10.71 -14.46
N LEU A 39 15.74 -11.59 -13.50
CA LEU A 39 14.68 -12.16 -12.66
C LEU A 39 14.32 -11.15 -11.55
N VAL A 40 14.01 -9.91 -11.92
CA VAL A 40 13.15 -9.07 -11.12
C VAL A 40 11.80 -9.77 -11.20
N GLU A 41 11.56 -10.57 -10.19
CA GLU A 41 10.26 -11.16 -9.89
C GLU A 41 9.23 -10.06 -10.13
N ALA A 42 8.38 -10.23 -11.14
CA ALA A 42 7.28 -9.30 -11.42
C ALA A 42 6.34 -9.40 -10.22
N GLN A 43 6.66 -8.67 -9.14
CA GLN A 43 5.82 -8.62 -7.95
C GLN A 43 4.44 -8.18 -8.42
N ALA A 44 3.49 -9.09 -8.35
CA ALA A 44 2.12 -8.83 -8.74
C ALA A 44 1.65 -7.57 -8.01
N LYS A 45 1.19 -6.59 -8.78
CA LYS A 45 0.78 -5.30 -8.24
C LYS A 45 -0.40 -5.47 -7.29
N PRO A 46 -0.40 -4.83 -6.12
CA PRO A 46 -1.53 -4.91 -5.21
C PRO A 46 -2.82 -4.47 -5.91
N GLN A 47 -3.86 -5.26 -5.76
CA GLN A 47 -5.18 -4.90 -6.24
C GLN A 47 -5.79 -3.86 -5.30
N ARG A 48 -6.32 -2.77 -5.88
CA ARG A 48 -6.94 -1.68 -5.13
C ARG A 48 -8.39 -1.51 -5.57
N VAL A 49 -9.32 -1.60 -4.63
CA VAL A 49 -10.74 -1.39 -4.84
C VAL A 49 -11.18 -0.20 -4.00
N VAL A 50 -11.88 0.76 -4.62
CA VAL A 50 -12.36 1.97 -3.93
C VAL A 50 -13.87 2.00 -3.98
N ARG A 51 -14.50 2.24 -2.82
CA ARG A 51 -15.93 2.47 -2.68
C ARG A 51 -16.15 3.83 -2.04
N ASP A 52 -16.76 4.74 -2.78
CA ASP A 52 -17.18 6.05 -2.30
C ASP A 52 -18.61 6.01 -1.76
N TYR A 53 -18.86 6.76 -0.70
CA TYR A 53 -20.18 6.97 -0.10
C TYR A 53 -20.61 8.40 -0.38
N PRO A 54 -21.61 8.60 -1.25
CA PRO A 54 -22.12 9.93 -1.53
C PRO A 54 -22.74 10.54 -0.28
N VAL A 55 -22.49 11.83 -0.10
CA VAL A 55 -23.01 12.58 1.04
C VAL A 55 -24.46 12.98 0.76
N ASP A 56 -25.37 12.44 1.55
CA ASP A 56 -26.77 12.87 1.58
C ASP A 56 -26.95 13.85 2.75
N ARG A 57 -27.06 15.12 2.42
CA ARG A 57 -27.17 16.20 3.41
C ARG A 57 -28.41 16.05 4.30
N ALA A 58 -29.56 15.76 3.70
CA ALA A 58 -30.82 15.64 4.45
C ALA A 58 -30.77 14.46 5.47
N LYS A 59 -30.19 13.33 5.03
CA LYS A 59 -29.98 12.18 5.93
C LYS A 59 -29.02 12.49 7.08
N LEU A 60 -27.95 13.23 6.83
CA LEU A 60 -27.00 13.60 7.88
C LEU A 60 -27.60 14.62 8.86
N GLU A 61 -28.39 15.58 8.39
CA GLU A 61 -29.11 16.50 9.27
C GLU A 61 -30.16 15.78 10.13
N HIS A 62 -30.85 14.79 9.56
CA HIS A 62 -31.78 13.94 10.32
C HIS A 62 -31.03 13.11 11.36
N LEU A 63 -29.93 12.46 10.99
CA LEU A 63 -29.08 11.69 11.92
C LEU A 63 -28.55 12.58 13.04
N GLN A 64 -28.12 13.81 12.74
CA GLN A 64 -27.65 14.76 13.77
C GLN A 64 -28.74 15.07 14.78
N ARG A 65 -29.99 15.34 14.35
CA ARG A 65 -31.12 15.56 15.27
C ARG A 65 -31.38 14.33 16.13
N TRP A 66 -31.42 13.15 15.53
CA TRP A 66 -31.62 11.87 16.18
C TRP A 66 -30.57 11.61 17.28
N VAL A 67 -29.32 11.91 16.98
CA VAL A 67 -28.20 11.78 17.94
C VAL A 67 -28.29 12.85 19.06
N ASN A 68 -28.79 14.05 18.76
CA ASN A 68 -29.02 15.08 19.79
C ASN A 68 -30.14 14.69 20.78
N GLU A 69 -31.08 13.88 20.35
CA GLU A 69 -32.13 13.29 21.18
C GLU A 69 -31.64 12.10 22.02
N GLY A 70 -30.35 11.74 21.93
CA GLY A 70 -29.71 10.68 22.71
C GLY A 70 -29.67 9.33 22.02
N HIS A 71 -30.14 9.20 20.76
CA HIS A 71 -30.09 7.97 20.00
C HIS A 71 -28.75 7.85 19.27
N ASP A 72 -28.29 6.62 19.00
CA ASP A 72 -27.11 6.33 18.17
C ASP A 72 -25.88 7.22 18.46
N THR A 73 -25.65 7.56 19.72
CA THR A 73 -24.57 8.47 20.14
C THR A 73 -23.18 8.02 19.72
N TRP A 74 -23.00 6.74 19.39
CA TRP A 74 -21.79 6.17 18.83
C TRP A 74 -21.38 6.84 17.48
N CYS A 75 -22.33 7.48 16.78
CA CYS A 75 -22.04 8.25 15.57
C CYS A 75 -21.16 9.49 15.82
N ARG A 76 -20.91 9.86 17.06
CA ARG A 76 -19.95 10.90 17.47
C ARG A 76 -18.52 10.37 17.57
N ASP A 77 -18.35 9.05 17.63
CA ASP A 77 -17.04 8.41 17.65
C ASP A 77 -16.61 8.01 16.24
N PRO A 78 -15.56 8.64 15.68
CA PRO A 78 -15.11 8.35 14.33
C PRO A 78 -14.62 6.92 14.13
N LYS A 79 -14.05 6.28 15.17
CA LYS A 79 -13.60 4.90 15.14
C LYS A 79 -14.77 3.94 15.02
N LEU A 80 -15.82 4.15 15.82
CA LEU A 80 -17.02 3.30 15.77
C LEU A 80 -17.72 3.44 14.40
N VAL A 81 -17.80 4.65 13.85
CA VAL A 81 -18.35 4.89 12.51
C VAL A 81 -17.50 4.19 11.44
N ALA A 82 -16.17 4.26 11.53
CA ALA A 82 -15.28 3.56 10.59
C ALA A 82 -15.46 2.05 10.67
N SER A 83 -15.52 1.47 11.88
CA SER A 83 -15.74 0.05 12.12
C SER A 83 -17.10 -0.43 11.59
N ALA A 84 -18.17 0.34 11.85
CA ALA A 84 -19.51 0.03 11.35
C ALA A 84 -19.58 0.07 9.82
N ALA A 85 -18.90 1.04 9.18
CA ALA A 85 -18.81 1.13 7.74
C ALA A 85 -18.04 -0.06 7.14
N LEU A 86 -16.94 -0.46 7.78
CA LEU A 86 -16.14 -1.62 7.34
C LEU A 86 -16.93 -2.92 7.47
N ASN A 87 -17.68 -3.12 8.54
CA ASN A 87 -18.50 -4.32 8.74
C ASN A 87 -19.55 -4.53 7.64
N ARG A 88 -19.98 -3.46 6.95
CA ARG A 88 -20.90 -3.55 5.80
C ARG A 88 -20.24 -4.09 4.53
N VAL A 89 -18.93 -3.93 4.37
CA VAL A 89 -18.18 -4.38 3.17
C VAL A 89 -17.38 -5.64 3.43
N ALA A 90 -17.06 -5.92 4.68
CA ALA A 90 -16.39 -7.11 5.17
C ALA A 90 -17.19 -7.68 6.35
N PRO A 91 -18.30 -8.41 6.08
CA PRO A 91 -19.09 -9.04 7.13
C PRO A 91 -18.22 -10.01 7.94
N GLY A 92 -18.27 -9.92 9.26
CA GLY A 92 -17.37 -10.67 10.15
C GLY A 92 -16.21 -9.85 10.72
N PHE A 93 -16.00 -8.62 10.25
CA PHE A 93 -15.02 -7.70 10.82
C PHE A 93 -15.11 -7.56 12.34
N ALA A 94 -16.33 -7.61 12.90
CA ALA A 94 -16.57 -7.56 14.34
C ALA A 94 -16.03 -8.78 15.12
N ASN A 95 -15.65 -9.86 14.43
CA ASN A 95 -15.21 -11.13 15.02
C ASN A 95 -13.67 -11.25 15.09
N SER A 96 -12.95 -10.14 15.23
CA SER A 96 -11.52 -10.10 15.58
C SER A 96 -10.49 -10.49 14.50
N GLU A 97 -10.87 -10.63 13.22
CA GLU A 97 -9.90 -10.93 12.16
C GLU A 97 -9.10 -9.71 11.68
N PHE A 98 -9.43 -8.51 12.17
CA PHE A 98 -8.78 -7.27 11.74
C PHE A 98 -8.37 -6.41 12.94
N GLU A 99 -7.17 -5.89 12.88
CA GLU A 99 -6.63 -4.98 13.88
C GLU A 99 -6.46 -3.58 13.30
N LEU A 100 -6.50 -2.58 14.17
CA LEU A 100 -6.14 -1.22 13.80
C LEU A 100 -4.64 -1.16 13.53
N ALA A 101 -4.27 -1.09 12.25
CA ALA A 101 -2.88 -1.20 11.80
C ALA A 101 -2.04 0.05 12.08
N SER A 102 -2.69 1.20 12.33
CA SER A 102 -2.00 2.46 12.63
C SER A 102 -2.90 3.43 13.39
N LEU A 103 -2.29 4.41 14.05
CA LEU A 103 -3.03 5.54 14.61
C LEU A 103 -3.78 6.28 13.50
N PRO A 104 -5.01 6.77 13.79
CA PRO A 104 -5.79 7.50 12.80
C PRO A 104 -5.08 8.80 12.39
N THR A 105 -5.17 9.12 11.10
CA THR A 105 -4.68 10.40 10.57
C THR A 105 -5.84 11.37 10.48
N GLU A 106 -5.78 12.46 11.23
CA GLU A 106 -6.78 13.54 11.18
C GLU A 106 -6.30 14.71 10.34
N ARG A 107 -7.21 15.27 9.56
CA ARG A 107 -6.98 16.51 8.80
C ARG A 107 -8.19 17.43 8.93
N THR A 108 -7.94 18.64 9.38
CA THR A 108 -8.95 19.72 9.35
C THR A 108 -8.94 20.37 7.96
N THR A 109 -10.12 20.59 7.41
CA THR A 109 -10.33 21.24 6.11
C THR A 109 -11.37 22.35 6.25
N ALA A 110 -11.52 23.20 5.24
CA ALA A 110 -12.59 24.23 5.21
C ALA A 110 -13.99 23.63 5.37
N HIS A 111 -14.20 22.38 4.94
CA HIS A 111 -15.49 21.69 4.99
C HIS A 111 -15.73 20.87 6.26
N GLY A 112 -14.75 20.77 7.13
CA GLY A 112 -14.83 19.99 8.37
C GLY A 112 -13.56 19.18 8.67
N VAL A 113 -13.68 18.17 9.52
CA VAL A 113 -12.58 17.28 9.89
C VAL A 113 -12.73 15.95 9.18
N LYS A 114 -11.63 15.45 8.64
CA LYS A 114 -11.48 14.14 8.02
C LYS A 114 -10.58 13.28 8.88
N SER A 115 -10.99 12.04 9.16
CA SER A 115 -10.16 11.05 9.83
C SER A 115 -10.05 9.80 8.97
N ILE A 116 -8.86 9.18 8.92
CA ILE A 116 -8.57 7.97 8.15
C ILE A 116 -8.13 6.89 9.14
N TYR A 117 -8.86 5.78 9.13
CA TYR A 117 -8.57 4.58 9.90
C TYR A 117 -8.05 3.49 8.98
N THR A 118 -6.95 2.86 9.36
CA THR A 118 -6.37 1.74 8.61
C THR A 118 -6.52 0.46 9.42
N PHE A 119 -7.20 -0.52 8.86
CA PHE A 119 -7.39 -1.83 9.44
C PHE A 119 -6.67 -2.86 8.56
N ALA A 120 -6.03 -3.86 9.16
CA ALA A 120 -5.38 -4.94 8.45
C ALA A 120 -5.96 -6.28 8.91
N SER A 121 -6.07 -7.23 7.98
CA SER A 121 -6.33 -8.62 8.31
C SER A 121 -5.14 -9.21 9.08
N LEU A 122 -5.38 -10.21 9.94
CA LEU A 122 -4.33 -10.85 10.73
C LEU A 122 -3.24 -11.50 9.87
N ASP A 123 -3.60 -11.97 8.67
CA ASP A 123 -2.65 -12.51 7.69
C ASP A 123 -1.88 -11.42 6.92
N GLY A 124 -2.17 -10.14 7.16
CA GLY A 124 -1.53 -8.98 6.51
C GLY A 124 -1.84 -8.82 5.02
N ARG A 125 -2.69 -9.68 4.45
CA ARG A 125 -2.98 -9.67 2.99
C ARG A 125 -3.93 -8.58 2.58
N THR A 126 -4.91 -8.28 3.44
CA THR A 126 -5.92 -7.26 3.14
C THR A 126 -5.79 -6.08 4.08
N THR A 127 -5.75 -4.89 3.51
CA THR A 127 -5.76 -3.64 4.26
C THR A 127 -6.95 -2.81 3.81
N TYR A 128 -7.69 -2.27 4.79
CA TYR A 128 -8.80 -1.35 4.55
C TYR A 128 -8.44 0.03 5.08
N GLN A 129 -8.58 1.05 4.24
CA GLN A 129 -8.52 2.44 4.67
C GLN A 129 -9.91 3.03 4.65
N VAL A 130 -10.45 3.28 5.83
CA VAL A 130 -11.78 3.86 6.01
C VAL A 130 -11.65 5.34 6.31
N THR A 131 -12.16 6.17 5.40
CA THR A 131 -12.23 7.61 5.59
C THR A 131 -13.59 7.98 6.12
N VAL A 132 -13.62 8.66 7.26
CA VAL A 132 -14.81 9.26 7.85
C VAL A 132 -14.66 10.78 7.90
N ARG A 133 -15.76 11.50 7.88
CA ARG A 133 -15.77 12.96 7.93
C ARG A 133 -16.89 13.47 8.81
N ARG A 134 -16.60 14.50 9.61
CA ARG A 134 -17.62 15.37 10.22
C ARG A 134 -17.68 16.68 9.46
N TYR A 135 -18.89 17.13 9.14
CA TYR A 135 -19.10 18.25 8.27
C TYR A 135 -19.42 19.51 9.06
N ARG A 136 -18.66 20.59 8.84
CA ARG A 136 -18.81 21.86 9.54
C ARG A 136 -20.22 22.48 9.40
N TRP A 137 -20.90 22.21 8.29
CA TRP A 137 -22.25 22.72 8.05
C TRP A 137 -23.32 22.08 8.99
N LEU A 138 -23.01 20.98 9.70
CA LEU A 138 -23.87 20.42 10.75
C LEU A 138 -23.76 21.17 12.09
N LEU A 139 -22.78 22.07 12.25
CA LEU A 139 -22.53 22.77 13.51
C LEU A 139 -23.77 23.51 14.06
N PRO A 140 -24.60 24.20 13.26
CA PRO A 140 -25.81 24.84 13.77
C PRO A 140 -26.80 23.86 14.36
N THR A 141 -26.88 22.64 13.85
CA THR A 141 -27.78 21.58 14.36
C THR A 141 -27.17 20.86 15.54
N ALA A 142 -25.84 20.67 15.56
CA ALA A 142 -25.11 19.95 16.61
C ALA A 142 -24.92 20.79 17.89
N GLY A 143 -24.88 22.12 17.75
CA GLY A 143 -24.61 23.05 18.85
C GLY A 143 -23.12 23.21 19.19
N ALA A 144 -22.33 22.14 19.15
CA ALA A 144 -20.89 22.17 19.42
C ALA A 144 -20.12 21.29 18.43
N ALA A 145 -18.84 21.59 18.19
CA ALA A 145 -18.04 20.91 17.17
C ALA A 145 -17.78 19.44 17.49
N ASP A 146 -17.62 19.08 18.77
CA ASP A 146 -17.43 17.72 19.26
C ASP A 146 -18.72 16.89 19.21
N GLN A 147 -19.88 17.54 19.12
CA GLN A 147 -21.20 16.92 19.03
C GLN A 147 -21.60 16.59 17.57
N ILE A 148 -20.82 17.02 16.56
CA ILE A 148 -21.11 16.73 15.16
C ILE A 148 -20.88 15.23 14.88
N VAL A 149 -21.90 14.60 14.27
CA VAL A 149 -21.81 13.20 13.83
C VAL A 149 -20.77 13.01 12.72
N TRP A 150 -20.13 11.86 12.73
CA TRP A 150 -19.26 11.42 11.66
C TRP A 150 -20.04 10.62 10.62
N ALA A 151 -19.57 10.66 9.39
CA ALA A 151 -20.11 9.88 8.28
C ALA A 151 -18.99 9.21 7.49
N PRO A 152 -19.16 7.96 7.05
CA PRO A 152 -18.21 7.33 6.15
C PRO A 152 -18.28 8.02 4.78
N VAL A 153 -17.14 8.26 4.14
CA VAL A 153 -17.05 8.89 2.80
C VAL A 153 -16.33 8.02 1.80
N ARG A 154 -15.43 7.15 2.27
CA ARG A 154 -14.68 6.24 1.38
C ARG A 154 -14.17 5.04 2.14
N ILE A 155 -14.23 3.87 1.48
CA ILE A 155 -13.48 2.68 1.88
C ILE A 155 -12.61 2.27 0.71
N GLU A 156 -11.33 2.09 1.00
CA GLU A 156 -10.34 1.60 0.07
C GLU A 156 -9.81 0.27 0.57
N THR A 157 -9.92 -0.76 -0.26
CA THR A 157 -9.42 -2.10 0.00
C THR A 157 -8.17 -2.33 -0.81
N ILE A 158 -7.09 -2.74 -0.16
CA ILE A 158 -5.80 -3.05 -0.78
C ILE A 158 -5.52 -4.53 -0.51
N ILE A 159 -5.48 -5.34 -1.56
CA ILE A 159 -5.20 -6.77 -1.48
C ILE A 159 -3.79 -7.01 -2.02
N ARG A 160 -2.92 -7.57 -1.19
CA ARG A 160 -1.56 -7.94 -1.57
C ARG A 160 -1.56 -9.33 -2.19
N PRO A 161 -0.86 -9.56 -3.29
CA PRO A 161 -0.70 -10.90 -3.86
C PRO A 161 0.03 -11.81 -2.87
N VAL A 162 -0.22 -13.11 -3.00
CA VAL A 162 0.56 -14.13 -2.30
C VAL A 162 1.91 -14.18 -3.00
N THR A 163 2.98 -13.90 -2.26
CA THR A 163 4.35 -14.25 -2.65
C THR A 163 4.64 -15.59 -2.02
N ASP A 164 4.60 -16.65 -2.84
CA ASP A 164 5.01 -18.00 -2.43
C ASP A 164 6.52 -18.05 -2.21
#